data_05d02ac4abd8f1c640d1e9228c22293f
#
_entry.id   05d02ac4abd8f1c640d1e9228c22293f
#
_cell.length_a   1.000
_cell.length_b   1.000
_cell.length_c   1.000
_cell.angle_alpha   90.00
_cell.angle_beta   90.00
_cell.angle_gamma   90.00
#
_symmetry.space_group_name_H-M   'P 1'
#
loop_
_entity.id
_entity.type
_entity.pdbx_description
1 polymer ?
#
loop_
_entity_poly.entity_id
_entity_poly.type
_entity_poly.pdbx_seq_one_letter_code
_entity_poly.pdbx_strand_id
1 'polypeptide(L)'
;DLPVGERGEQLSGGQRQAVGIARAVLHNAPILLLDEPTSAMDFSTEAQITQRITSFAKNKTVLLVTHRTSLLSMVDRVIVIDNGRVVADGPRERIMEALQSGRIAKAA
;
A
#
# COMPACT_ATOMS: atom_id res chain seq x y z
N ASP A 1 16.18 -19.35 9.02
CA ASP A 1 15.15 -19.70 8.07
C ASP A 1 13.97 -20.37 8.74
N LEU A 2 12.81 -19.76 8.63
CA LEU A 2 11.59 -20.37 9.08
C LEU A 2 11.11 -21.36 8.02
N PRO A 3 10.82 -22.60 8.39
CA PRO A 3 10.18 -23.50 7.45
C PRO A 3 8.83 -22.94 7.04
N VAL A 4 8.57 -22.96 5.75
CA VAL A 4 7.30 -22.45 5.23
C VAL A 4 6.14 -23.32 5.66
N GLY A 5 6.38 -24.60 5.89
CA GLY A 5 5.32 -25.57 6.11
C GLY A 5 4.67 -25.98 4.79
N GLU A 6 3.97 -27.08 4.77
CA GLU A 6 3.40 -27.64 3.55
C GLU A 6 2.38 -26.70 2.89
N ARG A 7 1.70 -25.88 3.68
CA ARG A 7 0.61 -25.04 3.20
C ARG A 7 0.85 -23.56 3.49
N GLY A 8 2.04 -23.20 3.88
CA GLY A 8 2.37 -21.85 4.25
C GLY A 8 1.68 -21.35 5.53
N GLU A 9 1.07 -22.23 6.29
CA GLU A 9 0.34 -21.88 7.50
C GLU A 9 1.23 -21.40 8.63
N GLN A 10 2.51 -21.74 8.56
CA GLN A 10 3.49 -21.31 9.57
C GLN A 10 3.97 -19.88 9.35
N LEU A 11 3.65 -19.28 8.21
CA LEU A 11 3.95 -17.89 7.96
C LEU A 11 2.88 -17.00 8.57
N SER A 12 3.30 -15.90 9.18
CA SER A 12 2.37 -14.87 9.61
C SER A 12 1.72 -14.20 8.38
N GLY A 13 0.61 -13.52 8.61
CA GLY A 13 -0.02 -12.72 7.54
C GLY A 13 0.92 -11.68 6.95
N GLY A 14 1.72 -11.02 7.80
CA GLY A 14 2.71 -10.05 7.34
C GLY A 14 3.81 -10.69 6.50
N GLN A 15 4.26 -11.88 6.88
CA GLN A 15 5.26 -12.60 6.10
C GLN A 15 4.72 -13.02 4.74
N ARG A 16 3.47 -13.45 4.68
CA ARG A 16 2.82 -13.77 3.39
C ARG A 16 2.72 -12.54 2.50
N GLN A 17 2.38 -11.40 3.06
CA GLN A 17 2.34 -10.15 2.30
C GLN A 17 3.72 -9.77 1.79
N ALA A 18 4.75 -9.92 2.60
CA ALA A 18 6.12 -9.63 2.18
C ALA A 18 6.55 -10.52 1.03
N VAL A 19 6.20 -11.80 1.06
CA VAL A 19 6.48 -12.72 -0.05
C VAL A 19 5.77 -12.29 -1.33
N GLY A 20 4.49 -11.88 -1.22
CA GLY A 20 3.74 -11.39 -2.37
C GLY A 20 4.36 -10.14 -2.99
N ILE A 21 4.79 -9.21 -2.16
CA ILE A 21 5.48 -8.00 -2.61
C ILE A 21 6.79 -8.36 -3.31
N ALA A 22 7.57 -9.26 -2.73
CA ALA A 22 8.83 -9.70 -3.32
C ALA A 22 8.63 -10.33 -4.70
N ARG A 23 7.57 -11.11 -4.87
CA ARG A 23 7.23 -11.68 -6.18
C ARG A 23 6.92 -10.59 -7.20
N ALA A 24 6.14 -9.60 -6.82
CA ALA A 24 5.80 -8.48 -7.70
C ALA A 24 7.06 -7.72 -8.11
N VAL A 25 7.97 -7.49 -7.18
CA VAL A 25 9.24 -6.82 -7.44
C VAL A 25 10.11 -7.63 -8.40
N LEU A 26 10.17 -8.95 -8.23
CA LEU A 26 10.97 -9.81 -9.08
C LEU A 26 10.48 -9.84 -10.53
N HIS A 27 9.20 -9.66 -10.75
CA HIS A 27 8.66 -9.58 -12.10
C HIS A 27 9.08 -8.31 -12.84
N ASN A 28 9.44 -7.29 -12.11
CA ASN A 28 9.93 -6.02 -12.68
C ASN A 28 9.04 -5.44 -13.78
N ALA A 29 7.74 -5.56 -13.62
CA ALA A 29 6.77 -5.02 -14.58
C ALA A 29 6.71 -3.49 -14.50
N PRO A 30 6.34 -2.79 -15.59
CA PRO A 30 6.25 -1.32 -15.56
C PRO A 30 5.10 -0.79 -14.71
N ILE A 31 4.10 -1.62 -14.43
CA ILE A 31 2.95 -1.26 -13.60
C ILE A 31 2.92 -2.19 -12.39
N LEU A 32 2.88 -1.62 -11.21
CA LEU A 32 2.81 -2.35 -9.97
C LEU A 32 1.44 -2.12 -9.33
N LEU A 33 0.68 -3.19 -9.14
CA LEU A 33 -0.62 -3.14 -8.49
C LEU A 33 -0.52 -3.71 -7.09
N LEU A 34 -0.85 -2.90 -6.09
CA LEU A 34 -0.77 -3.26 -4.69
C LEU A 34 -2.13 -3.04 -4.03
N ASP A 35 -2.71 -4.11 -3.51
CA ASP A 35 -4.01 -4.07 -2.85
C ASP A 35 -3.82 -4.41 -1.37
N GLU A 36 -3.98 -3.42 -0.51
CA GLU A 36 -3.80 -3.55 0.95
C GLU A 36 -2.49 -4.28 1.28
N PRO A 37 -1.34 -3.85 0.74
CA PRO A 37 -0.13 -4.69 0.75
C PRO A 37 0.49 -4.89 2.12
N THR A 38 0.16 -4.06 3.10
CA THR A 38 0.78 -4.10 4.44
C THR A 38 -0.24 -4.29 5.55
N SER A 39 -1.47 -4.69 5.23
CA SER A 39 -2.58 -4.75 6.20
C SER A 39 -2.31 -5.67 7.37
N ALA A 40 -1.47 -6.69 7.20
CA ALA A 40 -1.13 -7.65 8.26
C ALA A 40 0.24 -7.37 8.90
N MET A 41 0.83 -6.21 8.64
CA MET A 41 2.15 -5.83 9.18
C MET A 41 2.02 -4.84 10.32
N ASP A 42 3.00 -4.86 11.24
CA ASP A 42 3.15 -3.80 12.24
C ASP A 42 3.71 -2.53 11.58
N PHE A 43 3.70 -1.42 12.32
CA PHE A 43 4.14 -0.13 11.79
C PHE A 43 5.62 -0.13 11.39
N SER A 44 6.45 -0.80 12.16
CA SER A 44 7.89 -0.84 11.88
C SER A 44 8.18 -1.58 10.58
N THR A 45 7.57 -2.74 10.40
CA THR A 45 7.71 -3.55 9.19
C THR A 45 7.12 -2.82 7.99
N GLU A 46 5.94 -2.23 8.16
CA GLU A 46 5.30 -1.43 7.11
C GLU A 46 6.21 -0.30 6.64
N ALA A 47 6.83 0.43 7.56
CA ALA A 47 7.70 1.55 7.22
C ALA A 47 8.89 1.10 6.37
N GLN A 48 9.51 -0.01 6.75
CA GLN A 48 10.64 -0.57 6.00
C GLN A 48 10.23 -1.01 4.59
N ILE A 49 9.11 -1.72 4.49
CA ILE A 49 8.61 -2.22 3.20
C ILE A 49 8.20 -1.06 2.31
N THR A 50 7.50 -0.07 2.85
CA THR A 50 7.08 1.12 2.12
C THR A 50 8.27 1.85 1.53
N GLN A 51 9.33 2.01 2.31
CA GLN A 51 10.54 2.67 1.85
C GLN A 51 11.19 1.92 0.68
N ARG A 52 11.25 0.60 0.78
CA ARG A 52 11.82 -0.24 -0.28
C ARG A 52 10.98 -0.20 -1.55
N ILE A 53 9.67 -0.28 -1.42
CA ILE A 53 8.77 -0.19 -2.58
C ILE A 53 8.89 1.17 -3.24
N THR A 54 8.93 2.25 -2.48
CA THR A 54 9.08 3.60 -3.01
C THR A 54 10.34 3.72 -3.85
N SER A 55 11.45 3.19 -3.35
CA SER A 55 12.71 3.20 -4.07
C SER A 55 12.66 2.38 -5.36
N PHE A 56 12.09 1.18 -5.29
CA PHE A 56 11.94 0.28 -6.43
C PHE A 56 11.02 0.86 -7.50
N ALA A 57 9.93 1.53 -7.08
CA ALA A 57 8.88 1.99 -7.97
C ALA A 57 9.16 3.33 -8.64
N LYS A 58 10.35 3.88 -8.46
CA LYS A 58 10.68 5.25 -8.84
C LYS A 58 10.37 5.58 -10.30
N ASN A 59 10.57 4.63 -11.20
CA ASN A 59 10.30 4.79 -12.63
C ASN A 59 9.14 3.92 -13.10
N LYS A 60 8.24 3.57 -12.20
CA LYS A 60 7.11 2.69 -12.50
C LYS A 60 5.80 3.37 -12.17
N THR A 61 4.72 2.87 -12.76
CA THR A 61 3.38 3.28 -12.38
C THR A 61 2.92 2.36 -11.24
N VAL A 62 2.50 2.97 -10.14
CA VAL A 62 2.00 2.25 -8.97
C VAL A 62 0.52 2.56 -8.79
N LEU A 63 -0.30 1.52 -8.75
CA LEU A 63 -1.69 1.63 -8.33
C LEU A 63 -1.81 0.97 -6.96
N LEU A 64 -2.08 1.79 -5.95
CA LEU A 64 -2.17 1.36 -4.56
C LEU A 64 -3.59 1.50 -4.06
N VAL A 65 -4.14 0.42 -3.52
CA VAL A 65 -5.44 0.42 -2.85
C VAL A 65 -5.18 0.20 -1.37
N THR A 66 -5.61 1.14 -0.52
CA THR A 66 -5.36 1.05 0.91
C THR A 66 -6.33 1.91 1.72
N HIS A 67 -6.56 1.51 2.98
CA HIS A 67 -7.22 2.32 3.99
C HIS A 67 -6.20 3.02 4.91
N ARG A 68 -4.92 2.77 4.74
CA ARG A 68 -3.87 3.30 5.60
C ARG A 68 -3.28 4.57 5.01
N THR A 69 -3.49 5.69 5.69
CA THR A 69 -2.94 6.97 5.25
C THR A 69 -1.42 6.99 5.27
N SER A 70 -0.80 6.14 6.11
CA SER A 70 0.66 6.00 6.16
C SER A 70 1.29 5.57 4.84
N LEU A 71 0.53 4.88 3.97
CA LEU A 71 1.02 4.43 2.67
C LEU A 71 0.94 5.52 1.59
N LEU A 72 0.26 6.62 1.85
CA LEU A 72 0.06 7.66 0.85
C LEU A 72 1.37 8.36 0.46
N SER A 73 2.41 8.21 1.27
CA SER A 73 3.74 8.74 0.92
C SER A 73 4.32 8.10 -0.34
N MET A 74 3.81 6.94 -0.76
CA MET A 74 4.28 6.24 -1.95
C MET A 74 3.68 6.77 -3.25
N VAL A 75 2.69 7.65 -3.18
CA VAL A 75 1.92 8.04 -4.36
C VAL A 75 1.90 9.56 -4.51
N ASP A 76 1.63 10.01 -5.73
CA ASP A 76 1.54 11.44 -6.05
C ASP A 76 0.10 11.93 -6.10
N ARG A 77 -0.82 11.05 -6.45
CA ARG A 77 -2.22 11.36 -6.64
C ARG A 77 -3.06 10.41 -5.78
N VAL A 78 -4.09 10.95 -5.16
CA VAL A 78 -4.98 10.17 -4.31
C VAL A 78 -6.41 10.35 -4.80
N ILE A 79 -7.09 9.21 -4.93
CA ILE A 79 -8.50 9.16 -5.25
C ILE A 79 -9.21 8.55 -4.05
N VAL A 80 -10.17 9.26 -3.49
CA VAL A 80 -10.97 8.77 -2.36
C VAL A 80 -12.31 8.27 -2.87
N ILE A 81 -12.62 7.02 -2.54
CA ILE A 81 -13.86 6.37 -2.93
C ILE A 81 -14.66 6.07 -1.68
N ASP A 82 -15.95 6.44 -1.70
CA ASP A 82 -16.88 6.17 -0.62
C ASP A 82 -18.23 5.80 -1.23
N ASN A 83 -18.81 4.70 -0.74
CA ASN A 83 -20.08 4.18 -1.24
C ASN A 83 -20.11 4.03 -2.76
N GLY A 84 -19.02 3.54 -3.34
CA GLY A 84 -18.93 3.30 -4.78
C GLY A 84 -18.78 4.56 -5.62
N ARG A 85 -18.52 5.71 -4.99
CA ARG A 85 -18.38 6.98 -5.70
C ARG A 85 -17.03 7.62 -5.39
N VAL A 86 -16.48 8.31 -6.38
CA VAL A 86 -15.31 9.16 -6.18
C VAL A 86 -15.75 10.43 -5.48
N VAL A 87 -15.27 10.63 -4.25
CA VAL A 87 -15.61 11.81 -3.45
C VAL A 87 -14.48 12.83 -3.43
N ALA A 88 -13.28 12.46 -3.82
CA ALA A 88 -12.15 13.38 -3.96
C ALA A 88 -11.10 12.78 -4.90
N ASP A 89 -10.37 13.65 -5.57
CA ASP A 89 -9.31 13.27 -6.49
C ASP A 89 -8.36 14.47 -6.62
N GLY A 90 -7.09 14.26 -6.34
CA GLY A 90 -6.12 15.33 -6.44
C GLY A 90 -4.73 14.96 -5.96
N PRO A 91 -3.82 15.94 -5.92
CA PRO A 91 -2.48 15.72 -5.38
C PRO A 91 -2.52 15.24 -3.94
N ARG A 92 -1.57 14.37 -3.59
CA ARG A 92 -1.50 13.76 -2.27
C ARG A 92 -1.62 14.79 -1.14
N GLU A 93 -0.84 15.85 -1.20
CA GLU A 93 -0.81 16.84 -0.11
C GLU A 93 -2.17 17.48 0.13
N ARG A 94 -2.87 17.80 -0.94
CA ARG A 94 -4.20 18.42 -0.86
C ARG A 94 -5.22 17.45 -0.27
N ILE A 95 -5.20 16.21 -0.71
CA ILE A 95 -6.13 15.20 -0.22
C ILE A 95 -5.84 14.86 1.24
N MET A 96 -4.56 14.72 1.62
CA MET A 96 -4.20 14.47 3.02
C MET A 96 -4.65 15.59 3.93
N GLU A 97 -4.46 16.82 3.51
CA GLU A 97 -4.95 17.99 4.28
C GLU A 97 -6.46 17.95 4.45
N ALA A 98 -7.19 17.64 3.39
CA ALA A 98 -8.64 17.55 3.43
C ALA A 98 -9.14 16.44 4.35
N LEU A 99 -8.45 15.30 4.37
CA LEU A 99 -8.76 14.19 5.27
C LEU A 99 -8.49 14.57 6.73
N GLN A 100 -7.36 15.24 7.00
CA GLN A 100 -7.00 15.64 8.36
C GLN A 100 -7.91 16.73 8.90
N SER A 101 -8.36 17.65 8.05
CA SER A 101 -9.25 18.74 8.45
C SER A 101 -10.73 18.35 8.52
N GLY A 102 -11.06 17.12 8.13
CA GLY A 102 -12.43 16.64 8.15
C GLY A 102 -13.28 17.10 6.96
N ARG A 103 -12.68 17.77 5.97
CA ARG A 103 -13.42 18.19 4.77
C ARG A 103 -13.83 17.02 3.88
N ILE A 104 -13.10 15.88 4.01
CA ILE A 104 -13.43 14.62 3.37
C ILE A 104 -13.53 13.58 4.46
N ALA A 105 -14.60 12.78 4.47
CA ALA A 105 -14.72 11.67 5.40
C ALA A 105 -13.69 10.60 5.05
N LYS A 106 -13.03 10.04 6.07
CA LYS A 106 -12.14 8.90 5.84
C LYS A 106 -12.96 7.70 5.41
N ALA A 107 -12.53 7.03 4.37
CA ALA A 107 -13.10 5.74 4.01
C ALA A 107 -12.87 4.76 5.14
N ALA A 108 -13.91 4.14 5.60
CA ALA A 108 -13.86 3.19 6.72
C ALA A 108 -13.21 1.88 6.29
#